data_b2040bb1928b180ff1f726dd2b445c7e
#
_entry.id   b2040bb1928b180ff1f726dd2b445c7e
#
_cell.length_a   1.000
_cell.length_b   1.000
_cell.length_c   1.000
_cell.angle_alpha   90.00
_cell.angle_beta   90.00
_cell.angle_gamma   90.00
#
_symmetry.space_group_name_H-M   'P 1'
#
loop_
_entity.id
_entity.type
_entity.pdbx_description
1 polymer ?
#
loop_
_entity_poly.entity_id
_entity_poly.type
_entity_poly.pdbx_seq_one_letter_code
_entity_poly.pdbx_strand_id
1 'polypeptide(L)'
;KILLDLINDEIERSNIDRNEVYIAKSKSNTLREIDASQFLEEQGMIIVETDLGDRILQLKKDDNSPVHPTGPASHLTVHDIAEIVNESMNLDLPVEPRPIMEAVREDVLGLIEKSSIGISGTNSIAAEDGAVLMVHNEGNISLVQSKKLHIIVAGIDKLVPLLEDCVSIGKLETAFATGKPLTSYINIVAGPSKTADIEKKLLKNMYGAEKVAVILLDNGRKDAIKECLWCIGCGNCVVNCPVYNVVGNEFGYHSYLGGRGVALSKYLKDNKGSVDSGLYMCTLCGMCTENCPVLTPTNKIIEDLRNTAQKDGLSKDQHKKIRDNIKEKGSPY
;
A
#
# COMPACT_ATOMS: atom_id res chain seq x y z
N LYS A 1 -16.33 -9.03 0.87
CA LYS A 1 -17.17 -10.11 0.34
C LYS A 1 -16.51 -10.74 -0.90
N ILE A 2 -16.37 -10.06 -2.04
CA ILE A 2 -15.80 -10.63 -3.30
C ILE A 2 -14.44 -11.31 -3.04
N LEU A 3 -13.53 -10.69 -2.28
CA LEU A 3 -12.25 -11.27 -1.92
C LEU A 3 -12.41 -12.62 -1.19
N LEU A 4 -13.28 -12.66 -0.20
CA LEU A 4 -13.53 -13.87 0.59
C LEU A 4 -14.21 -14.97 -0.27
N ASP A 5 -15.13 -14.60 -1.14
CA ASP A 5 -15.81 -15.55 -2.04
C ASP A 5 -14.78 -16.22 -2.97
N LEU A 6 -13.86 -15.46 -3.58
CA LEU A 6 -12.78 -16.00 -4.42
C LEU A 6 -11.84 -16.95 -3.67
N ILE A 7 -11.53 -16.62 -2.42
CA ILE A 7 -10.69 -17.46 -1.55
C ILE A 7 -11.42 -18.77 -1.19
N ASN A 8 -12.68 -18.68 -0.78
CA ASN A 8 -13.48 -19.86 -0.43
C ASN A 8 -13.66 -20.81 -1.63
N ASP A 9 -13.92 -20.26 -2.82
CA ASP A 9 -13.99 -21.03 -4.06
C ASP A 9 -12.69 -21.80 -4.33
N GLU A 10 -11.53 -21.18 -4.04
CA GLU A 10 -10.24 -21.83 -4.22
C GLU A 10 -9.96 -22.90 -3.14
N ILE A 11 -10.32 -22.64 -1.90
CA ILE A 11 -10.22 -23.61 -0.80
C ILE A 11 -11.00 -24.88 -1.15
N GLU A 12 -12.24 -24.74 -1.60
CA GLU A 12 -13.09 -25.87 -1.98
C GLU A 12 -12.52 -26.59 -3.22
N ARG A 13 -12.14 -25.84 -4.26
CA ARG A 13 -11.59 -26.40 -5.51
C ARG A 13 -10.28 -27.18 -5.30
N SER A 14 -9.42 -26.69 -4.45
CA SER A 14 -8.10 -27.28 -4.18
C SER A 14 -8.11 -28.24 -2.97
N ASN A 15 -9.26 -28.44 -2.33
CA ASN A 15 -9.44 -29.27 -1.14
C ASN A 15 -8.43 -28.93 -0.03
N ILE A 16 -8.28 -27.62 0.25
CA ILE A 16 -7.38 -27.11 1.29
C ILE A 16 -8.08 -27.28 2.64
N ASP A 17 -7.35 -27.75 3.66
CA ASP A 17 -7.87 -27.77 5.04
C ASP A 17 -8.12 -26.33 5.51
N ARG A 18 -9.34 -26.05 5.95
CA ARG A 18 -9.74 -24.71 6.42
C ARG A 18 -8.96 -24.23 7.65
N ASN A 19 -8.32 -25.13 8.38
CA ASN A 19 -7.47 -24.81 9.52
C ASN A 19 -6.02 -24.45 9.11
N GLU A 20 -5.64 -24.68 7.86
CA GLU A 20 -4.30 -24.48 7.33
C GLU A 20 -4.28 -23.62 6.05
N VAL A 21 -5.15 -22.59 5.99
CA VAL A 21 -5.22 -21.69 4.85
C VAL A 21 -4.16 -20.60 4.98
N TYR A 22 -3.00 -20.82 4.35
CA TYR A 22 -1.94 -19.83 4.24
C TYR A 22 -2.12 -18.98 2.99
N ILE A 23 -2.03 -17.67 3.15
CA ILE A 23 -2.15 -16.68 2.08
C ILE A 23 -0.88 -15.85 2.01
N ALA A 24 -0.12 -15.98 0.91
CA ALA A 24 1.03 -15.14 0.64
C ALA A 24 0.59 -13.75 0.16
N LYS A 25 0.90 -12.70 0.92
CA LYS A 25 0.46 -11.34 0.63
C LYS A 25 1.67 -10.42 0.38
N SER A 26 1.62 -9.66 -0.71
CA SER A 26 2.58 -8.59 -0.92
C SER A 26 2.12 -7.27 -0.30
N LYS A 27 3.07 -6.37 -0.06
CA LYS A 27 2.81 -5.01 0.38
C LYS A 27 1.81 -4.30 -0.54
N SER A 28 0.76 -3.71 0.04
CA SER A 28 -0.24 -2.96 -0.73
C SER A 28 -1.00 -1.97 0.14
N ASN A 29 -0.98 -0.70 -0.24
CA ASN A 29 -1.77 0.34 0.42
C ASN A 29 -3.27 0.10 0.27
N THR A 30 -3.71 -0.41 -0.88
CA THR A 30 -5.13 -0.71 -1.15
C THR A 30 -5.65 -1.84 -0.25
N LEU A 31 -4.83 -2.87 0.00
CA LEU A 31 -5.21 -3.96 0.92
C LEU A 31 -5.27 -3.48 2.37
N ARG A 32 -4.37 -2.58 2.77
CA ARG A 32 -4.42 -1.95 4.10
C ARG A 32 -5.61 -1.04 4.27
N GLU A 33 -5.98 -0.26 3.24
CA GLU A 33 -7.14 0.63 3.24
C GLU A 33 -8.45 -0.08 3.61
N ILE A 34 -8.56 -1.36 3.29
CA ILE A 34 -9.74 -2.20 3.58
C ILE A 34 -9.49 -3.21 4.70
N ASP A 35 -8.43 -3.05 5.46
CA ASP A 35 -8.02 -3.92 6.56
C ASP A 35 -8.05 -5.42 6.20
N ALA A 36 -7.59 -5.73 4.96
CA ALA A 36 -7.75 -7.05 4.36
C ALA A 36 -7.07 -8.16 5.18
N SER A 37 -5.89 -7.89 5.75
CA SER A 37 -5.17 -8.88 6.59
C SER A 37 -5.98 -9.22 7.83
N GLN A 38 -6.36 -8.23 8.62
CA GLN A 38 -7.16 -8.42 9.83
C GLN A 38 -8.48 -9.15 9.52
N PHE A 39 -9.19 -8.69 8.50
CA PHE A 39 -10.46 -9.32 8.08
C PHE A 39 -10.29 -10.80 7.75
N LEU A 40 -9.24 -11.18 7.03
CA LEU A 40 -9.00 -12.58 6.65
C LEU A 40 -8.51 -13.41 7.84
N GLU A 41 -7.72 -12.85 8.73
CA GLU A 41 -7.30 -13.50 10.00
C GLU A 41 -8.50 -13.77 10.91
N GLU A 42 -9.47 -12.86 11.00
CA GLU A 42 -10.74 -13.08 11.70
C GLU A 42 -11.60 -14.21 11.09
N GLN A 43 -11.36 -14.55 9.81
CA GLN A 43 -11.97 -15.72 9.15
C GLN A 43 -11.16 -17.01 9.35
N GLY A 44 -10.11 -16.99 10.16
CA GLY A 44 -9.26 -18.14 10.47
C GLY A 44 -8.15 -18.41 9.44
N MET A 45 -7.83 -17.48 8.58
CA MET A 45 -6.76 -17.60 7.59
C MET A 45 -5.43 -17.10 8.16
N ILE A 46 -4.33 -17.65 7.69
CA ILE A 46 -2.97 -17.23 8.10
C ILE A 46 -2.38 -16.35 7.00
N ILE A 47 -2.23 -15.07 7.31
CA ILE A 47 -1.65 -14.10 6.37
C ILE A 47 -0.14 -14.05 6.54
N VAL A 48 0.58 -14.21 5.44
CA VAL A 48 2.04 -14.17 5.36
C VAL A 48 2.45 -12.91 4.62
N GLU A 49 2.93 -11.91 5.33
CA GLU A 49 3.53 -10.72 4.71
C GLU A 49 4.86 -11.12 4.07
N THR A 50 5.00 -10.86 2.77
CA THR A 50 6.16 -11.33 1.98
C THR A 50 7.22 -10.26 1.76
N ASP A 51 6.93 -8.99 2.03
CA ASP A 51 7.90 -7.89 2.06
C ASP A 51 8.65 -7.92 3.41
N LEU A 52 9.97 -7.77 3.41
CA LEU A 52 10.79 -7.86 4.61
C LEU A 52 10.34 -6.88 5.70
N GLY A 53 10.11 -5.61 5.35
CA GLY A 53 9.67 -4.59 6.30
C GLY A 53 8.29 -4.87 6.87
N ASP A 54 7.34 -5.31 6.05
CA ASP A 54 6.00 -5.68 6.50
C ASP A 54 6.02 -6.95 7.37
N ARG A 55 6.90 -7.92 7.05
CA ARG A 55 7.07 -9.11 7.89
C ARG A 55 7.62 -8.77 9.28
N ILE A 56 8.60 -7.87 9.36
CA ILE A 56 9.13 -7.39 10.64
C ILE A 56 8.02 -6.71 11.46
N LEU A 57 7.20 -5.86 10.85
CA LEU A 57 6.07 -5.24 11.53
C LEU A 57 5.03 -6.29 11.97
N GLN A 58 4.76 -7.31 11.15
CA GLN A 58 3.87 -8.42 11.52
C GLN A 58 4.39 -9.23 12.70
N LEU A 59 5.70 -9.48 12.76
CA LEU A 59 6.34 -10.18 13.89
C LEU A 59 6.28 -9.37 15.17
N LYS A 60 6.36 -8.05 15.08
CA LYS A 60 6.27 -7.13 16.23
C LYS A 60 4.94 -7.20 16.98
N LYS A 61 3.85 -7.59 16.33
CA LYS A 61 2.47 -7.75 16.87
C LYS A 61 1.84 -6.49 17.48
N ASP A 62 2.52 -5.38 17.44
CA ASP A 62 2.11 -4.08 17.93
C ASP A 62 1.52 -3.22 16.81
N ASP A 63 1.46 -1.90 17.00
CA ASP A 63 1.11 -1.00 15.90
C ASP A 63 2.00 -1.29 14.69
N ASN A 64 1.46 -2.03 13.74
CA ASN A 64 2.14 -2.45 12.51
C ASN A 64 1.98 -1.43 11.37
N SER A 65 1.69 -0.19 11.71
CA SER A 65 1.56 0.90 10.74
C SER A 65 2.89 1.21 10.05
N PRO A 66 2.95 1.17 8.73
CA PRO A 66 4.17 1.52 8.00
C PRO A 66 4.46 3.01 8.15
N VAL A 67 5.73 3.36 8.28
CA VAL A 67 6.16 4.77 8.33
C VAL A 67 6.57 5.33 6.96
N HIS A 68 6.70 4.47 5.96
CA HIS A 68 7.00 4.88 4.60
C HIS A 68 6.40 3.88 3.58
N PRO A 69 5.91 4.33 2.41
CA PRO A 69 5.32 3.43 1.42
C PRO A 69 6.27 2.35 0.90
N THR A 70 7.57 2.66 0.79
CA THR A 70 8.59 1.73 0.26
C THR A 70 9.46 1.08 1.33
N GLY A 71 9.55 1.69 2.52
CA GLY A 71 10.31 1.17 3.67
C GLY A 71 9.46 1.15 4.93
N PRO A 72 8.54 0.19 5.09
CA PRO A 72 7.56 0.18 6.19
C PRO A 72 8.19 0.23 7.57
N ALA A 73 9.27 -0.52 7.80
CA ALA A 73 9.98 -0.64 9.07
C ALA A 73 11.22 0.28 9.19
N SER A 74 11.36 1.30 8.35
CA SER A 74 12.57 2.14 8.28
C SER A 74 12.82 3.02 9.51
N HIS A 75 11.90 3.07 10.45
CA HIS A 75 12.06 3.75 11.74
C HIS A 75 12.73 2.87 12.81
N LEU A 76 12.82 1.57 12.59
CA LEU A 76 13.42 0.63 13.52
C LEU A 76 14.95 0.57 13.32
N THR A 77 15.68 0.51 14.42
CA THR A 77 17.13 0.25 14.38
C THR A 77 17.41 -1.24 14.18
N VAL A 78 18.65 -1.60 13.87
CA VAL A 78 19.05 -3.01 13.76
C VAL A 78 18.89 -3.74 15.10
N HIS A 79 19.06 -3.05 16.24
CA HIS A 79 18.80 -3.61 17.57
C HIS A 79 17.33 -3.95 17.77
N ASP A 80 16.43 -3.01 17.47
CA ASP A 80 14.98 -3.23 17.60
C ASP A 80 14.55 -4.42 16.73
N ILE A 81 15.05 -4.51 15.50
CA ILE A 81 14.72 -5.59 14.57
C ILE A 81 15.27 -6.94 15.07
N ALA A 82 16.52 -6.97 15.60
CA ALA A 82 17.10 -8.18 16.16
C ALA A 82 16.29 -8.69 17.35
N GLU A 83 15.88 -7.80 18.26
CA GLU A 83 15.01 -8.14 19.41
C GLU A 83 13.68 -8.73 18.94
N ILE A 84 12.97 -8.05 18.04
CA ILE A 84 11.69 -8.51 17.49
C ILE A 84 11.82 -9.92 16.87
N VAL A 85 12.85 -10.13 16.03
CA VAL A 85 13.02 -11.40 15.32
C VAL A 85 13.42 -12.52 16.28
N ASN A 86 14.37 -12.25 17.19
CA ASN A 86 14.80 -13.24 18.18
C ASN A 86 13.67 -13.68 19.11
N GLU A 87 12.88 -12.72 19.62
CA GLU A 87 11.72 -13.04 20.48
C GLU A 87 10.62 -13.79 19.72
N SER A 88 10.25 -13.30 18.51
CA SER A 88 9.12 -13.87 17.78
C SER A 88 9.41 -15.25 17.19
N MET A 89 10.66 -15.52 16.83
CA MET A 89 11.08 -16.76 16.19
C MET A 89 11.87 -17.70 17.13
N ASN A 90 12.05 -17.30 18.39
CA ASN A 90 12.85 -18.02 19.39
C ASN A 90 14.27 -18.34 18.91
N LEU A 91 14.98 -17.31 18.41
CA LEU A 91 16.33 -17.38 17.89
C LEU A 91 17.29 -16.57 18.78
N ASP A 92 18.60 -16.73 18.57
CA ASP A 92 19.67 -15.94 19.20
C ASP A 92 20.63 -15.44 18.10
N LEU A 93 20.13 -14.53 17.28
CA LEU A 93 20.88 -13.94 16.19
C LEU A 93 21.72 -12.76 16.66
N PRO A 94 22.91 -12.55 16.08
CA PRO A 94 23.69 -11.35 16.34
C PRO A 94 22.96 -10.11 15.82
N VAL A 95 23.25 -8.93 16.42
CA VAL A 95 22.68 -7.63 16.00
C VAL A 95 23.38 -7.16 14.72
N GLU A 96 23.14 -7.91 13.63
CA GLU A 96 23.71 -7.67 12.32
C GLU A 96 22.62 -7.81 11.25
N PRO A 97 22.55 -6.92 10.23
CA PRO A 97 21.47 -6.93 9.24
C PRO A 97 21.37 -8.24 8.44
N ARG A 98 22.50 -8.85 8.09
CA ARG A 98 22.52 -10.01 7.20
C ARG A 98 21.95 -11.28 7.82
N PRO A 99 22.40 -11.74 9.01
CA PRO A 99 21.81 -12.89 9.70
C PRO A 99 20.32 -12.73 9.97
N ILE A 100 19.88 -11.52 10.36
CA ILE A 100 18.49 -11.19 10.61
C ILE A 100 17.67 -11.36 9.31
N MET A 101 18.13 -10.74 8.22
CA MET A 101 17.45 -10.84 6.92
C MET A 101 17.36 -12.30 6.44
N GLU A 102 18.43 -13.10 6.57
CA GLU A 102 18.46 -14.50 6.17
C GLU A 102 17.46 -15.34 6.98
N ALA A 103 17.37 -15.14 8.29
CA ALA A 103 16.41 -15.85 9.15
C ALA A 103 14.95 -15.51 8.77
N VAL A 104 14.63 -14.22 8.60
CA VAL A 104 13.28 -13.80 8.17
C VAL A 104 12.97 -14.33 6.77
N ARG A 105 13.94 -14.34 5.86
CA ARG A 105 13.76 -14.89 4.51
C ARG A 105 13.44 -16.39 4.53
N GLU A 106 14.13 -17.18 5.34
CA GLU A 106 13.88 -18.62 5.46
C GLU A 106 12.49 -18.90 6.02
N ASP A 107 12.08 -18.18 7.06
CA ASP A 107 10.74 -18.27 7.64
C ASP A 107 9.66 -17.97 6.59
N VAL A 108 9.77 -16.81 5.92
CA VAL A 108 8.80 -16.40 4.89
C VAL A 108 8.73 -17.38 3.74
N LEU A 109 9.86 -17.91 3.26
CA LEU A 109 9.87 -18.91 2.17
C LEU A 109 9.15 -20.18 2.59
N GLY A 110 9.39 -20.69 3.80
CA GLY A 110 8.72 -21.88 4.31
C GLY A 110 7.19 -21.69 4.46
N LEU A 111 6.75 -20.48 4.80
CA LEU A 111 5.32 -20.14 4.87
C LEU A 111 4.71 -19.94 3.48
N ILE A 112 5.45 -19.31 2.55
CA ILE A 112 5.02 -19.17 1.16
C ILE A 112 4.84 -20.54 0.49
N GLU A 113 5.69 -21.52 0.75
CA GLU A 113 5.55 -22.86 0.20
C GLU A 113 4.22 -23.53 0.58
N LYS A 114 3.73 -23.28 1.81
CA LYS A 114 2.43 -23.75 2.27
C LYS A 114 1.25 -23.02 1.64
N SER A 115 1.48 -21.84 1.06
CA SER A 115 0.41 -21.00 0.51
C SER A 115 -0.02 -21.47 -0.87
N SER A 116 -1.31 -21.65 -1.08
CA SER A 116 -1.92 -21.89 -2.40
C SER A 116 -2.49 -20.62 -3.02
N ILE A 117 -2.67 -19.58 -2.23
CA ILE A 117 -3.29 -18.31 -2.61
C ILE A 117 -2.28 -17.19 -2.44
N GLY A 118 -2.17 -16.35 -3.46
CA GLY A 118 -1.38 -15.13 -3.45
C GLY A 118 -2.28 -13.90 -3.56
N ILE A 119 -2.04 -12.89 -2.74
CA ILE A 119 -2.74 -11.60 -2.82
C ILE A 119 -1.72 -10.48 -2.99
N SER A 120 -1.94 -9.62 -3.98
CA SER A 120 -1.10 -8.46 -4.21
C SER A 120 -1.89 -7.18 -4.50
N GLY A 121 -1.21 -6.04 -4.38
CA GLY A 121 -1.60 -4.82 -5.08
C GLY A 121 -1.03 -4.80 -6.50
N THR A 122 -1.11 -3.64 -7.15
CA THR A 122 -0.41 -3.34 -8.39
C THR A 122 -0.02 -1.86 -8.44
N ASN A 123 1.00 -1.53 -9.22
CA ASN A 123 1.40 -0.14 -9.45
C ASN A 123 0.52 0.52 -10.51
N SER A 124 0.12 -0.24 -11.55
CA SER A 124 -0.78 0.24 -12.61
C SER A 124 -1.44 -0.91 -13.36
N ILE A 125 -2.52 -0.61 -14.07
CA ILE A 125 -3.30 -1.55 -14.87
C ILE A 125 -3.58 -0.93 -16.24
N ALA A 126 -3.16 -1.60 -17.31
CA ALA A 126 -3.49 -1.23 -18.68
C ALA A 126 -4.93 -1.66 -19.00
N ALA A 127 -5.82 -0.70 -19.26
CA ALA A 127 -7.23 -0.98 -19.46
C ALA A 127 -7.49 -1.68 -20.80
N GLU A 128 -6.72 -1.35 -21.84
CA GLU A 128 -6.85 -1.93 -23.19
C GLU A 128 -6.42 -3.41 -23.21
N ASP A 129 -5.29 -3.73 -22.57
CA ASP A 129 -4.72 -5.08 -22.60
C ASP A 129 -5.22 -5.97 -21.46
N GLY A 130 -5.84 -5.40 -20.42
CA GLY A 130 -6.16 -6.09 -19.18
C GLY A 130 -4.91 -6.57 -18.42
N ALA A 131 -3.75 -5.97 -18.68
CA ALA A 131 -2.48 -6.32 -18.05
C ALA A 131 -2.26 -5.48 -16.78
N VAL A 132 -1.64 -6.11 -15.77
CA VAL A 132 -1.25 -5.43 -14.53
C VAL A 132 0.27 -5.36 -14.45
N LEU A 133 0.81 -4.23 -13.98
CA LEU A 133 2.24 -4.02 -13.81
C LEU A 133 2.58 -3.85 -12.33
N MET A 134 3.58 -4.60 -11.88
CA MET A 134 4.10 -4.55 -10.51
C MET A 134 5.61 -4.35 -10.53
N VAL A 135 6.12 -3.46 -9.68
CA VAL A 135 7.55 -3.22 -9.48
C VAL A 135 7.98 -3.68 -8.09
N HIS A 136 9.12 -4.33 -7.99
CA HIS A 136 9.68 -4.76 -6.70
C HIS A 136 11.19 -5.00 -6.78
N ASN A 137 11.87 -5.00 -5.62
CA ASN A 137 13.31 -5.22 -5.52
C ASN A 137 13.68 -6.57 -4.90
N GLU A 138 12.80 -7.15 -4.10
CA GLU A 138 13.09 -8.33 -3.28
C GLU A 138 12.83 -9.67 -4.01
N GLY A 139 12.04 -9.67 -5.07
CA GLY A 139 11.62 -10.90 -5.75
C GLY A 139 10.35 -11.55 -5.16
N ASN A 140 9.89 -11.10 -4.01
CA ASN A 140 8.75 -11.62 -3.27
C ASN A 140 7.44 -11.63 -4.07
N ILE A 141 7.16 -10.59 -4.87
CA ILE A 141 5.93 -10.52 -5.68
C ILE A 141 5.89 -11.68 -6.70
N SER A 142 7.03 -12.08 -7.28
CA SER A 142 7.08 -13.24 -8.19
C SER A 142 6.66 -14.54 -7.49
N LEU A 143 6.99 -14.70 -6.21
CA LEU A 143 6.56 -15.85 -5.40
C LEU A 143 5.06 -15.81 -5.10
N VAL A 144 4.50 -14.62 -4.83
CA VAL A 144 3.06 -14.42 -4.65
C VAL A 144 2.29 -14.76 -5.94
N GLN A 145 2.79 -14.30 -7.08
CA GLN A 145 2.21 -14.57 -8.40
C GLN A 145 2.26 -16.04 -8.82
N SER A 146 3.15 -16.84 -8.23
CA SER A 146 3.29 -18.27 -8.54
C SER A 146 2.19 -19.15 -7.92
N LYS A 147 1.37 -18.61 -7.03
CA LYS A 147 0.33 -19.37 -6.34
C LYS A 147 -0.82 -19.75 -7.29
N LYS A 148 -1.54 -20.85 -6.98
CA LYS A 148 -2.63 -21.33 -7.85
C LYS A 148 -3.67 -20.26 -8.15
N LEU A 149 -4.09 -19.53 -7.12
CA LEU A 149 -4.94 -18.35 -7.25
C LEU A 149 -4.12 -17.09 -6.93
N HIS A 150 -4.03 -16.16 -7.87
CA HIS A 150 -3.47 -14.82 -7.63
C HIS A 150 -4.58 -13.78 -7.70
N ILE A 151 -4.85 -13.13 -6.57
CA ILE A 151 -5.83 -12.04 -6.45
C ILE A 151 -5.08 -10.72 -6.39
N ILE A 152 -5.44 -9.79 -7.27
CA ILE A 152 -4.87 -8.45 -7.34
C ILE A 152 -5.94 -7.45 -6.92
N VAL A 153 -5.68 -6.66 -5.86
CA VAL A 153 -6.60 -5.63 -5.39
C VAL A 153 -6.01 -4.26 -5.66
N ALA A 154 -6.70 -3.47 -6.44
CA ALA A 154 -6.24 -2.16 -6.88
C ALA A 154 -7.33 -1.10 -6.79
N GLY A 155 -6.96 0.12 -6.41
CA GLY A 155 -7.86 1.27 -6.58
C GLY A 155 -8.10 1.56 -8.07
N ILE A 156 -9.29 2.06 -8.41
CA ILE A 156 -9.60 2.47 -9.80
C ILE A 156 -8.66 3.57 -10.31
N ASP A 157 -7.98 4.28 -9.42
CA ASP A 157 -6.94 5.27 -9.70
C ASP A 157 -5.66 4.66 -10.32
N LYS A 158 -5.54 3.33 -10.33
CA LYS A 158 -4.42 2.61 -10.97
C LYS A 158 -4.68 2.25 -12.44
N LEU A 159 -5.88 2.51 -12.95
CA LEU A 159 -6.21 2.27 -14.35
C LEU A 159 -5.60 3.35 -15.24
N VAL A 160 -4.89 2.93 -16.27
CA VAL A 160 -4.37 3.77 -17.34
C VAL A 160 -4.72 3.16 -18.70
N PRO A 161 -4.73 3.92 -19.80
CA PRO A 161 -5.13 3.41 -21.10
C PRO A 161 -4.27 2.25 -21.59
N LEU A 162 -2.95 2.44 -21.66
CA LEU A 162 -2.02 1.58 -22.39
C LEU A 162 -0.97 0.93 -21.48
N LEU A 163 -0.35 -0.15 -21.96
CA LEU A 163 0.75 -0.82 -21.27
C LEU A 163 2.01 0.08 -21.17
N GLU A 164 2.26 0.91 -22.18
CA GLU A 164 3.34 1.89 -22.21
C GLU A 164 3.20 2.92 -21.06
N ASP A 165 1.98 3.31 -20.75
CA ASP A 165 1.69 4.18 -19.59
C ASP A 165 2.03 3.47 -18.29
N CYS A 166 1.69 2.19 -18.17
CA CYS A 166 2.07 1.37 -17.01
C CYS A 166 3.59 1.32 -16.82
N VAL A 167 4.34 1.08 -17.88
CA VAL A 167 5.81 1.04 -17.84
C VAL A 167 6.38 2.40 -17.45
N SER A 168 5.82 3.48 -17.96
CA SER A 168 6.22 4.85 -17.64
C SER A 168 6.00 5.16 -16.16
N ILE A 169 4.84 4.78 -15.60
CA ILE A 169 4.53 4.91 -14.18
C ILE A 169 5.51 4.10 -13.33
N GLY A 170 5.76 2.83 -13.65
CA GLY A 170 6.69 1.99 -12.92
C GLY A 170 8.12 2.55 -12.87
N LYS A 171 8.60 3.13 -13.97
CA LYS A 171 9.90 3.81 -14.04
C LYS A 171 9.93 5.09 -13.19
N LEU A 172 8.91 5.93 -13.29
CA LEU A 172 8.80 7.15 -12.49
C LEU A 172 8.70 6.82 -11.00
N GLU A 173 7.86 5.86 -10.63
CA GLU A 173 7.73 5.44 -9.23
C GLU A 173 9.08 4.99 -8.68
N THR A 174 9.80 4.12 -9.39
CA THR A 174 11.12 3.65 -8.98
C THR A 174 12.11 4.80 -8.82
N ALA A 175 12.18 5.70 -9.80
CA ALA A 175 13.11 6.82 -9.78
C ALA A 175 12.89 7.74 -8.58
N PHE A 176 11.64 8.06 -8.27
CA PHE A 176 11.31 8.97 -7.17
C PHE A 176 11.20 8.28 -5.79
N ALA A 177 11.00 6.97 -5.75
CA ALA A 177 10.99 6.21 -4.49
C ALA A 177 12.40 5.81 -4.03
N THR A 178 13.32 5.54 -4.96
CA THR A 178 14.62 4.94 -4.63
C THR A 178 15.83 5.70 -5.17
N GLY A 179 15.62 6.71 -6.00
CA GLY A 179 16.70 7.44 -6.70
C GLY A 179 17.36 6.62 -7.82
N LYS A 180 16.84 5.45 -8.18
CA LYS A 180 17.39 4.57 -9.23
C LYS A 180 16.51 4.63 -10.48
N PRO A 181 17.09 4.50 -11.69
CA PRO A 181 16.33 4.57 -12.93
C PRO A 181 15.40 3.37 -13.16
N LEU A 182 15.72 2.21 -12.54
CA LEU A 182 14.94 0.98 -12.64
C LEU A 182 14.95 0.21 -11.31
N THR A 183 13.88 -0.51 -11.07
CA THR A 183 13.77 -1.52 -10.02
C THR A 183 14.43 -2.84 -10.46
N SER A 184 14.67 -3.76 -9.51
CA SER A 184 15.23 -5.08 -9.82
C SER A 184 14.31 -5.93 -10.67
N TYR A 185 12.99 -5.79 -10.48
CA TYR A 185 11.97 -6.57 -11.17
C TYR A 185 10.83 -5.69 -11.62
N ILE A 186 10.40 -5.88 -12.86
CA ILE A 186 9.15 -5.34 -13.41
C ILE A 186 8.37 -6.54 -13.94
N ASN A 187 7.26 -6.87 -13.27
CA ASN A 187 6.41 -7.97 -13.66
C ASN A 187 5.16 -7.44 -14.36
N ILE A 188 4.88 -7.96 -15.54
CA ILE A 188 3.65 -7.70 -16.29
C ILE A 188 2.88 -9.00 -16.35
N VAL A 189 1.66 -8.99 -15.82
CA VAL A 189 0.78 -10.15 -15.77
C VAL A 189 -0.47 -9.87 -16.59
N ALA A 190 -0.62 -10.64 -17.70
CA ALA A 190 -1.78 -10.56 -18.59
C ALA A 190 -2.53 -11.91 -18.57
N GLY A 191 -2.99 -12.31 -17.38
CA GLY A 191 -3.74 -13.53 -17.14
C GLY A 191 -2.92 -14.72 -16.62
N PRO A 192 -3.50 -15.93 -16.60
CA PRO A 192 -2.90 -17.12 -16.02
C PRO A 192 -1.64 -17.59 -16.74
N SER A 193 -0.75 -18.26 -16.00
CA SER A 193 0.40 -18.98 -16.58
C SER A 193 -0.06 -20.14 -17.48
N LYS A 194 0.53 -20.29 -18.65
CA LYS A 194 0.15 -21.31 -19.66
C LYS A 194 1.36 -21.86 -20.38
N THR A 195 1.24 -23.13 -20.79
CA THR A 195 2.14 -23.78 -21.75
C THR A 195 1.32 -24.61 -22.74
N ALA A 196 1.85 -24.83 -23.95
CA ALA A 196 1.27 -25.70 -24.96
C ALA A 196 2.29 -26.73 -25.48
N ASP A 197 3.35 -26.99 -24.74
CA ASP A 197 4.48 -27.81 -25.17
C ASP A 197 4.17 -29.32 -25.17
N ILE A 198 3.06 -29.73 -24.54
CA ILE A 198 2.60 -31.12 -24.53
C ILE A 198 1.42 -31.26 -25.50
N GLU A 199 1.67 -31.89 -26.64
CA GLU A 199 0.68 -32.19 -27.70
C GLU A 199 -0.13 -30.94 -28.13
N LYS A 200 0.44 -29.73 -28.02
CA LYS A 200 -0.26 -28.46 -28.31
C LYS A 200 -1.54 -28.24 -27.49
N LYS A 201 -1.70 -28.94 -26.35
CA LYS A 201 -2.79 -28.73 -25.43
C LYS A 201 -2.45 -27.57 -24.50
N LEU A 202 -3.33 -26.61 -24.37
CA LEU A 202 -3.16 -25.48 -23.47
C LEU A 202 -3.32 -25.92 -22.01
N LEU A 203 -2.23 -25.96 -21.28
CA LEU A 203 -2.16 -26.30 -19.87
C LEU A 203 -1.88 -25.03 -19.04
N LYS A 204 -2.50 -24.90 -17.87
CA LYS A 204 -2.31 -23.78 -16.96
C LYS A 204 -1.45 -24.17 -15.77
N ASN A 205 -0.95 -23.17 -15.05
CA ASN A 205 -0.20 -23.33 -13.80
C ASN A 205 1.13 -24.10 -13.95
N MET A 206 1.91 -23.74 -14.96
CA MET A 206 3.25 -24.33 -15.05
C MET A 206 4.18 -23.78 -13.93
N TYR A 207 4.36 -22.45 -13.86
CA TYR A 207 5.16 -21.74 -12.84
C TYR A 207 4.44 -20.53 -12.25
N GLY A 208 3.27 -20.17 -12.69
CA GLY A 208 2.46 -19.05 -12.26
C GLY A 208 1.02 -19.45 -11.98
N ALA A 209 0.19 -18.48 -11.70
CA ALA A 209 -1.18 -18.74 -11.31
C ALA A 209 -1.99 -19.48 -12.37
N GLU A 210 -2.84 -20.40 -11.94
CA GLU A 210 -3.88 -21.02 -12.74
C GLU A 210 -5.05 -20.09 -12.98
N LYS A 211 -5.38 -19.29 -11.94
CA LYS A 211 -6.44 -18.28 -11.95
C LYS A 211 -5.89 -16.94 -11.47
N VAL A 212 -6.10 -15.90 -12.24
CA VAL A 212 -5.81 -14.51 -11.87
C VAL A 212 -7.12 -13.76 -11.76
N ALA A 213 -7.34 -13.08 -10.64
CA ALA A 213 -8.50 -12.23 -10.41
C ALA A 213 -8.06 -10.81 -10.09
N VAL A 214 -8.66 -9.81 -10.72
CA VAL A 214 -8.42 -8.39 -10.44
C VAL A 214 -9.68 -7.80 -9.81
N ILE A 215 -9.54 -7.27 -8.61
CA ILE A 215 -10.60 -6.56 -7.89
C ILE A 215 -10.30 -5.07 -7.96
N LEU A 216 -11.19 -4.31 -8.59
CA LEU A 216 -11.11 -2.85 -8.65
C LEU A 216 -11.89 -2.24 -7.50
N LEU A 217 -11.20 -1.47 -6.66
CA LEU A 217 -11.74 -0.80 -5.49
C LEU A 217 -12.03 0.67 -5.82
N ASP A 218 -13.29 1.05 -5.73
CA ASP A 218 -13.69 2.46 -5.82
C ASP A 218 -13.46 3.18 -4.48
N ASN A 219 -14.15 2.75 -3.44
CA ASN A 219 -14.07 3.30 -2.09
C ASN A 219 -13.99 4.85 -2.07
N GLY A 220 -14.92 5.52 -2.77
CA GLY A 220 -15.04 6.97 -2.85
C GLY A 220 -14.13 7.65 -3.89
N ARG A 221 -13.32 6.90 -4.63
CA ARG A 221 -12.42 7.48 -5.66
C ARG A 221 -13.16 8.14 -6.81
N LYS A 222 -14.35 7.67 -7.17
CA LYS A 222 -15.18 8.30 -8.21
C LYS A 222 -15.56 9.74 -7.88
N ASP A 223 -15.72 10.06 -6.59
CA ASP A 223 -16.09 11.39 -6.12
C ASP A 223 -14.87 12.26 -5.84
N ALA A 224 -13.66 11.70 -5.94
CA ALA A 224 -12.43 12.42 -5.71
C ALA A 224 -12.13 13.39 -6.85
N ILE A 225 -11.58 14.55 -6.50
CA ILE A 225 -11.04 15.45 -7.52
C ILE A 225 -9.94 14.75 -8.30
N LYS A 226 -9.92 14.95 -9.60
CA LYS A 226 -9.07 14.22 -10.54
C LYS A 226 -7.60 14.23 -10.15
N GLU A 227 -7.10 15.35 -9.66
CA GLU A 227 -5.72 15.57 -9.24
C GLU A 227 -5.31 14.69 -8.05
N CYS A 228 -6.26 14.32 -7.19
CA CYS A 228 -6.01 13.36 -6.12
C CYS A 228 -5.70 11.95 -6.65
N LEU A 229 -6.18 11.59 -7.82
CA LEU A 229 -6.02 10.27 -8.40
C LEU A 229 -4.74 10.08 -9.22
N TRP A 230 -4.00 11.15 -9.49
CA TRP A 230 -2.73 11.09 -10.25
C TRP A 230 -1.58 10.44 -9.48
N CYS A 231 -1.74 10.22 -8.18
CA CYS A 231 -0.68 9.74 -7.31
C CYS A 231 -0.19 8.33 -7.70
N ILE A 232 1.10 8.22 -8.04
CA ILE A 232 1.76 6.95 -8.38
C ILE A 232 2.29 6.17 -7.16
N GLY A 233 2.23 6.73 -5.95
CA GLY A 233 2.62 6.02 -4.72
C GLY A 233 4.10 6.07 -4.35
N CYS A 234 4.93 6.88 -5.02
CA CYS A 234 6.40 6.89 -4.85
C CYS A 234 6.91 7.32 -3.45
N GLY A 235 6.08 7.97 -2.61
CA GLY A 235 6.47 8.39 -1.26
C GLY A 235 7.36 9.64 -1.16
N ASN A 236 7.81 10.22 -2.27
CA ASN A 236 8.75 11.35 -2.26
C ASN A 236 8.20 12.58 -1.52
N CYS A 237 6.90 12.82 -1.58
CA CYS A 237 6.24 13.90 -0.84
C CYS A 237 6.27 13.68 0.69
N VAL A 238 6.34 12.44 1.15
CA VAL A 238 6.41 12.09 2.58
C VAL A 238 7.79 12.43 3.14
N VAL A 239 8.84 12.01 2.44
CA VAL A 239 10.25 12.26 2.85
C VAL A 239 10.54 13.77 2.94
N ASN A 240 9.99 14.56 2.04
CA ASN A 240 10.21 16.01 1.99
C ASN A 240 9.22 16.83 2.85
N CYS A 241 8.32 16.18 3.58
CA CYS A 241 7.28 16.88 4.35
C CYS A 241 7.79 17.30 5.75
N PRO A 242 7.89 18.62 6.07
CA PRO A 242 8.35 19.08 7.38
C PRO A 242 7.38 18.68 8.50
N VAL A 243 6.08 18.56 8.22
CA VAL A 243 5.10 18.13 9.22
C VAL A 243 5.24 16.65 9.49
N TYR A 244 5.29 15.82 8.45
CA TYR A 244 5.42 14.38 8.61
C TYR A 244 6.71 13.98 9.34
N ASN A 245 7.80 14.66 9.07
CA ASN A 245 9.09 14.41 9.74
C ASN A 245 9.07 14.71 11.24
N VAL A 246 8.05 15.41 11.75
CA VAL A 246 7.89 15.72 13.18
C VAL A 246 6.86 14.80 13.84
N VAL A 247 5.69 14.61 13.20
CA VAL A 247 4.55 13.92 13.82
C VAL A 247 4.32 12.50 13.27
N GLY A 248 5.04 12.10 12.22
CA GLY A 248 4.92 10.75 11.65
C GLY A 248 3.52 10.44 11.15
N ASN A 249 3.04 9.26 11.49
CA ASN A 249 1.76 8.70 11.00
C ASN A 249 0.51 9.46 11.47
N GLU A 250 0.60 10.36 12.44
CA GLU A 250 -0.50 11.24 12.82
C GLU A 250 -0.88 12.25 11.71
N PHE A 251 0.01 12.38 10.70
CA PHE A 251 -0.24 13.19 9.50
C PHE A 251 -0.42 12.32 8.28
N GLY A 252 -1.64 11.85 8.08
CA GLY A 252 -2.03 10.94 7.01
C GLY A 252 -3.30 10.16 7.34
N TYR A 253 -3.69 9.23 6.48
CA TYR A 253 -4.87 8.38 6.64
C TYR A 253 -4.54 6.94 6.28
N HIS A 254 -4.61 6.03 7.23
CA HIS A 254 -4.14 4.65 7.08
C HIS A 254 -2.71 4.60 6.52
N SER A 255 -2.48 3.84 5.47
CA SER A 255 -1.19 3.75 4.78
C SER A 255 -0.92 4.90 3.79
N TYR A 256 -1.84 5.84 3.65
CA TYR A 256 -1.67 7.05 2.84
C TYR A 256 -1.09 8.18 3.70
N LEU A 257 0.22 8.33 3.65
CA LEU A 257 0.98 9.18 4.55
C LEU A 257 1.12 10.62 4.05
N GLY A 258 1.37 11.55 4.98
CA GLY A 258 1.63 12.95 4.69
C GLY A 258 0.42 13.71 4.12
N GLY A 259 0.66 14.89 3.56
CA GLY A 259 -0.39 15.76 3.00
C GLY A 259 -1.22 15.09 1.89
N ARG A 260 -0.63 14.15 1.16
CA ARG A 260 -1.35 13.35 0.15
C ARG A 260 -2.40 12.45 0.79
N GLY A 261 -2.07 11.80 1.90
CA GLY A 261 -3.01 10.98 2.66
C GLY A 261 -4.16 11.80 3.21
N VAL A 262 -3.85 12.96 3.80
CA VAL A 262 -4.86 13.93 4.27
C VAL A 262 -5.78 14.38 3.13
N ALA A 263 -5.24 14.67 1.95
CA ALA A 263 -6.05 15.07 0.79
C ALA A 263 -7.00 13.97 0.32
N LEU A 264 -6.56 12.71 0.37
CA LEU A 264 -7.35 11.56 -0.06
C LEU A 264 -8.40 11.15 0.97
N SER A 265 -8.14 11.32 2.26
CA SER A 265 -8.99 10.86 3.35
C SER A 265 -10.43 11.40 3.32
N LYS A 266 -10.64 12.60 2.78
CA LYS A 266 -11.99 13.13 2.54
C LYS A 266 -12.85 12.17 1.71
N TYR A 267 -12.26 11.60 0.68
CA TYR A 267 -12.96 10.78 -0.30
C TYR A 267 -13.09 9.33 0.16
N LEU A 268 -12.07 8.83 0.85
CA LEU A 268 -12.10 7.48 1.42
C LEU A 268 -12.96 7.38 2.70
N LYS A 269 -13.23 8.51 3.36
CA LYS A 269 -14.04 8.58 4.56
C LYS A 269 -15.06 9.73 4.48
N ASP A 270 -14.67 10.93 4.90
CA ASP A 270 -15.51 12.13 4.90
C ASP A 270 -14.69 13.40 5.25
N ASN A 271 -15.35 14.56 5.34
CA ASN A 271 -14.71 15.82 5.74
C ASN A 271 -14.13 15.79 7.17
N LYS A 272 -14.78 15.08 8.11
CA LYS A 272 -14.26 14.89 9.46
C LYS A 272 -13.01 14.02 9.43
N GLY A 273 -13.00 12.95 8.64
CA GLY A 273 -11.83 12.09 8.42
C GLY A 273 -10.60 12.86 7.95
N SER A 274 -10.78 13.86 7.08
CA SER A 274 -9.65 14.71 6.67
C SER A 274 -9.12 15.59 7.82
N VAL A 275 -9.99 16.10 8.69
CA VAL A 275 -9.58 16.87 9.88
C VAL A 275 -8.83 15.98 10.86
N ASP A 276 -9.34 14.79 11.12
CA ASP A 276 -8.74 13.80 12.03
C ASP A 276 -7.37 13.30 11.51
N SER A 277 -7.20 13.24 10.17
CA SER A 277 -5.95 12.89 9.49
C SER A 277 -4.90 14.01 9.47
N GLY A 278 -5.15 15.15 10.14
CA GLY A 278 -4.17 16.24 10.24
C GLY A 278 -4.34 17.39 9.24
N LEU A 279 -5.56 17.62 8.71
CA LEU A 279 -5.84 18.70 7.74
C LEU A 279 -5.29 20.07 8.19
N TYR A 280 -5.40 20.39 9.48
CA TYR A 280 -4.93 21.65 10.05
C TYR A 280 -3.46 21.63 10.50
N MET A 281 -2.78 20.48 10.47
CA MET A 281 -1.34 20.38 10.75
C MET A 281 -0.50 20.82 9.54
N CYS A 282 -1.04 20.70 8.32
CA CYS A 282 -0.33 21.09 7.11
C CYS A 282 0.07 22.57 7.13
N THR A 283 1.34 22.87 6.89
CA THR A 283 1.87 24.26 6.85
C THR A 283 1.68 24.95 5.50
N LEU A 284 1.09 24.25 4.51
CA LEU A 284 0.93 24.72 3.12
C LEU A 284 2.24 25.14 2.43
N CYS A 285 3.38 24.58 2.86
CA CYS A 285 4.72 24.96 2.36
C CYS A 285 4.98 24.61 0.89
N GLY A 286 4.15 23.77 0.25
CA GLY A 286 4.26 23.40 -1.17
C GLY A 286 5.29 22.31 -1.49
N MET A 287 6.13 21.85 -0.55
CA MET A 287 7.18 20.86 -0.80
C MET A 287 6.65 19.56 -1.42
N CYS A 288 5.46 19.10 -1.02
CA CYS A 288 4.83 17.92 -1.59
C CYS A 288 4.39 18.10 -3.06
N THR A 289 4.09 19.33 -3.48
CA THR A 289 3.74 19.68 -4.86
C THR A 289 5.00 19.82 -5.73
N GLU A 290 5.99 20.56 -5.25
CA GLU A 290 7.24 20.80 -5.98
C GLU A 290 8.03 19.51 -6.25
N ASN A 291 8.02 18.57 -5.28
CA ASN A 291 8.72 17.29 -5.41
C ASN A 291 7.85 16.18 -6.02
N CYS A 292 6.64 16.49 -6.51
CA CYS A 292 5.75 15.48 -7.07
C CYS A 292 6.04 15.22 -8.55
N PRO A 293 6.42 13.99 -8.95
CA PRO A 293 6.72 13.68 -10.36
C PRO A 293 5.50 13.80 -11.29
N VAL A 294 4.30 13.73 -10.73
CA VAL A 294 3.03 13.86 -11.47
C VAL A 294 2.30 15.18 -11.17
N LEU A 295 3.00 16.12 -10.54
CA LEU A 295 2.56 17.50 -10.29
C LEU A 295 1.21 17.61 -9.57
N THR A 296 0.89 16.69 -8.66
CA THR A 296 -0.32 16.75 -7.83
C THR A 296 -0.29 18.01 -6.96
N PRO A 297 -1.24 18.95 -7.08
CA PRO A 297 -1.22 20.21 -6.34
C PRO A 297 -1.74 20.03 -4.91
N THR A 298 -1.06 19.18 -4.11
CA THR A 298 -1.51 18.75 -2.80
C THR A 298 -1.75 19.90 -1.83
N ASN A 299 -0.90 20.93 -1.82
CA ASN A 299 -1.06 22.11 -0.96
C ASN A 299 -2.35 22.86 -1.26
N LYS A 300 -2.69 23.03 -2.54
CA LYS A 300 -3.94 23.68 -2.97
C LYS A 300 -5.16 22.82 -2.60
N ILE A 301 -5.07 21.52 -2.80
CA ILE A 301 -6.13 20.59 -2.39
C ILE A 301 -6.39 20.71 -0.88
N ILE A 302 -5.35 20.74 -0.04
CA ILE A 302 -5.47 20.92 1.40
C ILE A 302 -6.15 22.26 1.74
N GLU A 303 -5.82 23.35 1.04
CA GLU A 303 -6.44 24.65 1.22
C GLU A 303 -7.95 24.60 0.91
N ASP A 304 -8.33 23.99 -0.22
CA ASP A 304 -9.74 23.82 -0.61
C ASP A 304 -10.52 22.93 0.38
N LEU A 305 -9.87 21.87 0.91
CA LEU A 305 -10.46 21.02 1.96
C LEU A 305 -10.68 21.79 3.27
N ARG A 306 -9.78 22.70 3.65
CA ARG A 306 -9.98 23.59 4.80
C ARG A 306 -11.19 24.50 4.63
N ASN A 307 -11.36 25.06 3.44
CA ASN A 307 -12.52 25.88 3.10
C ASN A 307 -13.82 25.07 3.22
N THR A 308 -13.82 23.82 2.75
CA THR A 308 -14.98 22.93 2.87
C THR A 308 -15.25 22.56 4.33
N ALA A 309 -14.23 22.12 5.07
CA ALA A 309 -14.34 21.76 6.48
C ALA A 309 -14.84 22.94 7.34
N GLN A 310 -14.44 24.18 7.00
CA GLN A 310 -14.94 25.38 7.66
C GLN A 310 -16.43 25.60 7.43
N LYS A 311 -16.92 25.39 6.20
CA LYS A 311 -18.37 25.50 5.89
C LYS A 311 -19.18 24.47 6.65
N ASP A 312 -18.63 23.29 6.88
CA ASP A 312 -19.23 22.19 7.64
C ASP A 312 -19.08 22.35 9.17
N GLY A 313 -18.56 23.48 9.65
CA GLY A 313 -18.36 23.75 11.07
C GLY A 313 -17.20 23.00 11.74
N LEU A 314 -16.37 22.27 10.97
CA LEU A 314 -15.26 21.42 11.44
C LEU A 314 -13.96 22.21 11.70
N SER A 315 -14.02 23.54 11.81
CA SER A 315 -12.85 24.37 12.18
C SER A 315 -12.42 24.11 13.61
N LYS A 316 -11.11 24.15 13.88
CA LYS A 316 -10.58 24.15 15.26
C LYS A 316 -11.07 25.39 16.03
N ASP A 317 -11.37 25.24 17.31
CA ASP A 317 -11.93 26.36 18.13
C ASP A 317 -10.94 27.51 18.25
N GLN A 318 -9.65 27.24 18.30
CA GLN A 318 -8.61 28.27 18.28
C GLN A 318 -8.64 29.09 16.97
N HIS A 319 -8.86 28.46 15.82
CA HIS A 319 -8.99 29.19 14.53
C HIS A 319 -10.27 30.05 14.52
N LYS A 320 -11.37 29.54 15.07
CA LYS A 320 -12.62 30.34 15.22
C LYS A 320 -12.37 31.56 16.07
N LYS A 321 -11.73 31.39 17.24
CA LYS A 321 -11.39 32.48 18.16
C LYS A 321 -10.50 33.53 17.50
N ILE A 322 -9.46 33.12 16.80
CA ILE A 322 -8.57 34.04 16.06
C ILE A 322 -9.35 34.80 15.00
N ARG A 323 -10.17 34.13 14.21
CA ARG A 323 -11.03 34.75 13.20
C ARG A 323 -11.97 35.81 13.81
N ASP A 324 -12.62 35.46 14.91
CA ASP A 324 -13.60 36.34 15.56
C ASP A 324 -12.89 37.54 16.19
N ASN A 325 -11.73 37.35 16.82
CA ASN A 325 -10.88 38.45 17.29
C ASN A 325 -10.46 39.39 16.16
N ILE A 326 -10.03 38.87 15.00
CA ILE A 326 -9.66 39.70 13.85
C ILE A 326 -10.86 40.52 13.36
N LYS A 327 -12.07 39.93 13.31
CA LYS A 327 -13.28 40.63 12.87
C LYS A 327 -13.71 41.73 13.85
N GLU A 328 -13.57 41.46 15.14
CA GLU A 328 -14.06 42.40 16.20
C GLU A 328 -13.01 43.48 16.57
N LYS A 329 -11.74 43.08 16.63
CA LYS A 329 -10.65 43.90 17.16
C LYS A 329 -9.60 44.29 16.13
N GLY A 330 -9.65 43.74 14.92
CA GLY A 330 -8.61 43.92 13.90
C GLY A 330 -7.28 43.21 14.24
N SER A 331 -7.26 42.32 15.27
CA SER A 331 -6.07 41.63 15.74
C SER A 331 -6.41 40.16 16.08
N PRO A 332 -5.50 39.21 15.88
CA PRO A 332 -5.72 37.82 16.23
C PRO A 332 -5.74 37.54 17.76
N TYR A 333 -5.29 38.51 18.59
CA TYR A 333 -5.12 38.39 20.03
C TYR A 333 -6.21 39.15 20.83
#